data_9e461b6371c1c8672fdadb0d553b83a1
#
_entry.id   9e461b6371c1c8672fdadb0d553b83a1
#
_cell.length_a   1.000
_cell.length_b   1.000
_cell.length_c   1.000
_cell.angle_alpha   90.00
_cell.angle_beta   90.00
_cell.angle_gamma   90.00
#
_symmetry.space_group_name_H-M   'P 1'
#
loop_
_entity.id
_entity.type
_entity.pdbx_description
1 polymer ?
#
loop_
_entity_poly.entity_id
_entity_poly.type
_entity_poly.pdbx_seq_one_letter_code
_entity_poly.pdbx_strand_id
1 'polypeptide(L)'
;DQLSHKFLSAEFDQLKTMATVFPAVFMSVAAFLLNVVFSRLIATQRDQIAILKAFGYDNAAIGRHYAAMVGLVVALGSLAGIAGGIWLGRLLGNLYMSFYRFPYLDFVLEPASVASAVAISLVAALSGAAFALVRAARLPPAEAMRPEAPPRYRATSLERVLPKRWLDQPTRMILRSLSRRPLKALATVFGIALASGVLTIGMFQQDALNFMVDQQFALAQRNDLAVGFVEPEGYDALAEIAALPGVRSVEGVRSVGVRLRVGPRSVLTGLEGLPQGARQKRVLDVHGKPQSMPQGGLLLTEYLASMLGVRRGDLVEVEQLQGARQHFRVPVAGTVREFIGINAYMELDALNRLLGEGERVSSALLLIDPRFEDELYRLLEDRPGVAAVGSRKAAIQNFYSTMAESLLIFTFIATLLAGLIAFGVLYNTARIALGERGRELASLRVLGFTRGEVAYILVGELALLTFAAIPAGWLVGAGLAQVIVAGLQSELYRVPAHLSTETFASATLVVLVAALASALIVIWRVRHLDLVEVLKTRE
;
A
#
# COMPACT_ATOMS: atom_id res chain seq x y z
N ASP A 1 24.06 -13.23 -17.57
CA ASP A 1 22.61 -13.51 -17.52
C ASP A 1 21.89 -12.58 -18.47
N GLN A 2 20.98 -13.13 -19.30
CA GLN A 2 20.19 -12.34 -20.24
C GLN A 2 19.31 -11.34 -19.48
N LEU A 3 19.10 -10.16 -20.05
CA LEU A 3 18.32 -9.07 -19.42
C LEU A 3 16.89 -9.55 -19.04
N SER A 4 16.29 -10.40 -19.90
CA SER A 4 15.00 -11.02 -19.67
C SER A 4 14.96 -11.92 -18.43
N HIS A 5 16.04 -12.66 -18.14
CA HIS A 5 16.13 -13.50 -16.95
C HIS A 5 16.21 -12.67 -15.66
N LYS A 6 16.97 -11.56 -15.69
CA LYS A 6 17.03 -10.64 -14.53
C LYS A 6 15.68 -9.98 -14.28
N PHE A 7 14.96 -9.60 -15.33
CA PHE A 7 13.64 -9.02 -15.22
C PHE A 7 12.65 -9.99 -14.57
N LEU A 8 12.63 -11.23 -15.08
CA LEU A 8 11.74 -12.27 -14.56
C LEU A 8 12.07 -12.66 -13.12
N SER A 9 13.36 -12.77 -12.78
CA SER A 9 13.80 -13.07 -11.40
C SER A 9 13.40 -11.96 -10.43
N ALA A 10 13.57 -10.70 -10.81
CA ALA A 10 13.16 -9.56 -9.97
C ALA A 10 11.64 -9.52 -9.77
N GLU A 11 10.85 -9.86 -10.79
CA GLU A 11 9.39 -9.96 -10.70
C GLU A 11 8.98 -11.07 -9.72
N PHE A 12 9.59 -12.26 -9.81
CA PHE A 12 9.31 -13.35 -8.88
C PHE A 12 9.68 -13.02 -7.42
N ASP A 13 10.80 -12.33 -7.20
CA ASP A 13 11.20 -11.89 -5.87
C ASP A 13 10.23 -10.85 -5.30
N GLN A 14 9.73 -9.96 -6.15
CA GLN A 14 8.70 -8.99 -5.77
C GLN A 14 7.38 -9.69 -5.42
N LEU A 15 6.92 -10.63 -6.25
CA LEU A 15 5.71 -11.42 -5.99
C LEU A 15 5.83 -12.23 -4.70
N LYS A 16 7.00 -12.84 -4.43
CA LYS A 16 7.27 -13.57 -3.19
C LYS A 16 7.20 -12.64 -1.96
N THR A 17 7.77 -11.44 -2.07
CA THR A 17 7.70 -10.43 -1.01
C THR A 17 6.25 -9.99 -0.77
N MET A 18 5.52 -9.69 -1.84
CA MET A 18 4.09 -9.33 -1.75
C MET A 18 3.27 -10.46 -1.13
N ALA A 19 3.50 -11.72 -1.55
CA ALA A 19 2.81 -12.89 -1.01
C ALA A 19 3.08 -13.14 0.48
N THR A 20 4.10 -12.50 1.05
CA THR A 20 4.43 -12.61 2.48
C THR A 20 3.96 -11.39 3.27
N VAL A 21 4.29 -10.19 2.81
CA VAL A 21 4.05 -8.93 3.56
C VAL A 21 2.56 -8.59 3.62
N PHE A 22 1.85 -8.66 2.49
CA PHE A 22 0.41 -8.33 2.46
C PHE A 22 -0.42 -9.26 3.35
N PRO A 23 -0.33 -10.60 3.23
CA PRO A 23 -1.06 -11.49 4.12
C PRO A 23 -0.69 -11.29 5.59
N ALA A 24 0.57 -11.00 5.92
CA ALA A 24 0.97 -10.74 7.31
C ALA A 24 0.26 -9.51 7.90
N VAL A 25 0.15 -8.42 7.14
CA VAL A 25 -0.61 -7.22 7.55
C VAL A 25 -2.09 -7.55 7.72
N PHE A 26 -2.71 -8.19 6.72
CA PHE A 26 -4.13 -8.57 6.78
C PHE A 26 -4.42 -9.52 7.96
N MET A 27 -3.57 -10.53 8.18
CA MET A 27 -3.72 -11.47 9.30
C MET A 27 -3.56 -10.79 10.66
N SER A 28 -2.64 -9.82 10.79
CA SER A 28 -2.46 -9.06 12.02
C SER A 28 -3.71 -8.24 12.36
N VAL A 29 -4.30 -7.59 11.37
CA VAL A 29 -5.56 -6.86 11.52
C VAL A 29 -6.71 -7.80 11.85
N ALA A 30 -6.83 -8.93 11.15
CA ALA A 30 -7.85 -9.94 11.40
C ALA A 30 -7.73 -10.55 12.82
N ALA A 31 -6.52 -10.85 13.28
CA ALA A 31 -6.26 -11.33 14.64
C ALA A 31 -6.68 -10.32 15.70
N PHE A 32 -6.35 -9.05 15.51
CA PHE A 32 -6.80 -7.96 16.39
C PHE A 32 -8.33 -7.85 16.42
N LEU A 33 -8.98 -7.92 15.26
CA LEU A 33 -10.44 -7.85 15.17
C LEU A 33 -11.12 -9.05 15.85
N LEU A 34 -10.58 -10.24 15.66
CA LEU A 34 -11.05 -11.44 16.36
C LEU A 34 -10.94 -11.25 17.88
N ASN A 35 -9.83 -10.69 18.38
CA ASN A 35 -9.70 -10.37 19.80
C ASN A 35 -10.82 -9.45 20.28
N VAL A 36 -11.10 -8.38 19.57
CA VAL A 36 -12.17 -7.42 19.90
C VAL A 36 -13.54 -8.11 19.90
N VAL A 37 -13.83 -8.89 18.85
CA VAL A 37 -15.12 -9.59 18.68
C VAL A 37 -15.33 -10.63 19.78
N PHE A 38 -14.35 -11.51 20.03
CA PHE A 38 -14.46 -12.56 21.04
C PHE A 38 -14.46 -11.99 22.46
N SER A 39 -13.68 -10.94 22.75
CA SER A 39 -13.74 -10.26 24.06
C SER A 39 -15.14 -9.72 24.35
N ARG A 40 -15.84 -9.20 23.35
CA ARG A 40 -17.20 -8.69 23.49
C ARG A 40 -18.23 -9.83 23.57
N LEU A 41 -18.08 -10.87 22.75
CA LEU A 41 -18.94 -12.04 22.81
C LEU A 41 -18.93 -12.67 24.19
N ILE A 42 -17.74 -12.86 24.76
CA ILE A 42 -17.55 -13.41 26.11
C ILE A 42 -18.16 -12.48 27.18
N ALA A 43 -18.05 -11.18 27.01
CA ALA A 43 -18.67 -10.23 27.93
C ALA A 43 -20.20 -10.30 27.94
N THR A 44 -20.83 -10.56 26.78
CA THR A 44 -22.29 -10.76 26.68
C THR A 44 -22.77 -12.10 27.19
N GLN A 45 -21.91 -13.13 27.15
CA GLN A 45 -22.23 -14.49 27.62
C GLN A 45 -21.72 -14.77 29.04
N ARG A 46 -21.33 -13.72 29.79
CA ARG A 46 -20.75 -13.84 31.12
C ARG A 46 -21.61 -14.64 32.09
N ASP A 47 -22.91 -14.38 32.11
CA ASP A 47 -23.86 -15.06 33.01
C ASP A 47 -23.96 -16.56 32.66
N GLN A 48 -23.97 -16.91 31.38
CA GLN A 48 -23.99 -18.31 30.91
C GLN A 48 -22.71 -19.06 31.30
N ILE A 49 -21.55 -18.42 31.16
CA ILE A 49 -20.25 -18.96 31.58
C ILE A 49 -20.25 -19.21 33.09
N ALA A 50 -20.81 -18.28 33.88
CA ALA A 50 -20.90 -18.43 35.33
C ALA A 50 -21.78 -19.63 35.75
N ILE A 51 -22.93 -19.78 35.10
CA ILE A 51 -23.84 -20.93 35.33
C ILE A 51 -23.16 -22.24 35.00
N LEU A 52 -22.50 -22.34 33.83
CA LEU A 52 -21.76 -23.57 33.44
C LEU A 52 -20.68 -23.94 34.47
N LYS A 53 -19.94 -22.93 34.97
CA LYS A 53 -18.94 -23.15 36.04
C LYS A 53 -19.57 -23.58 37.37
N ALA A 54 -20.71 -23.04 37.72
CA ALA A 54 -21.44 -23.44 38.91
C ALA A 54 -21.93 -24.92 38.81
N PHE A 55 -22.20 -25.42 37.60
CA PHE A 55 -22.47 -26.83 37.32
C PHE A 55 -21.22 -27.71 37.25
N GLY A 56 -20.04 -27.20 37.54
CA GLY A 56 -18.81 -27.98 37.63
C GLY A 56 -17.98 -28.08 36.35
N TYR A 57 -18.30 -27.31 35.29
CA TYR A 57 -17.46 -27.25 34.11
C TYR A 57 -16.13 -26.57 34.43
N ASP A 58 -15.01 -27.20 34.08
CA ASP A 58 -13.67 -26.69 34.31
C ASP A 58 -13.28 -25.59 33.30
N ASN A 59 -12.20 -24.88 33.62
CA ASN A 59 -11.68 -23.79 32.77
C ASN A 59 -11.27 -24.31 31.39
N ALA A 60 -10.80 -25.56 31.28
CA ALA A 60 -10.36 -26.15 30.03
C ALA A 60 -11.54 -26.51 29.11
N ALA A 61 -12.67 -26.96 29.69
CA ALA A 61 -13.90 -27.25 28.94
C ALA A 61 -14.46 -25.95 28.30
N ILE A 62 -14.52 -24.85 29.07
CA ILE A 62 -14.97 -23.56 28.58
C ILE A 62 -13.99 -23.01 27.52
N GLY A 63 -12.68 -23.08 27.77
CA GLY A 63 -11.67 -22.68 26.82
C GLY A 63 -11.76 -23.44 25.49
N ARG A 64 -11.95 -24.75 25.54
CA ARG A 64 -12.14 -25.60 24.34
C ARG A 64 -13.41 -25.25 23.57
N HIS A 65 -14.51 -24.95 24.25
CA HIS A 65 -15.76 -24.57 23.59
C HIS A 65 -15.57 -23.29 22.73
N TYR A 66 -15.00 -22.25 23.31
CA TYR A 66 -14.73 -21.00 22.57
C TYR A 66 -13.61 -21.17 21.53
N ALA A 67 -12.58 -21.97 21.80
CA ALA A 67 -11.56 -22.30 20.81
C ALA A 67 -12.14 -23.08 19.61
N ALA A 68 -13.07 -24.00 19.85
CA ALA A 68 -13.78 -24.69 18.78
C ALA A 68 -14.62 -23.73 17.93
N MET A 69 -15.23 -22.73 18.57
CA MET A 69 -15.98 -21.68 17.86
C MET A 69 -15.06 -20.82 16.97
N VAL A 70 -13.86 -20.46 17.47
CA VAL A 70 -12.81 -19.81 16.64
C VAL A 70 -12.41 -20.73 15.49
N GLY A 71 -12.16 -22.01 15.77
CA GLY A 71 -11.82 -23.02 14.77
C GLY A 71 -12.87 -23.17 13.67
N LEU A 72 -14.16 -23.14 14.02
CA LEU A 72 -15.27 -23.19 13.05
C LEU A 72 -15.25 -21.94 12.14
N VAL A 73 -15.06 -20.74 12.70
CA VAL A 73 -14.96 -19.50 11.92
C VAL A 73 -13.78 -19.57 10.96
N VAL A 74 -12.62 -20.05 11.44
CA VAL A 74 -11.42 -20.24 10.59
C VAL A 74 -11.68 -21.28 9.50
N ALA A 75 -12.32 -22.40 9.81
CA ALA A 75 -12.64 -23.45 8.83
C ALA A 75 -13.52 -22.91 7.70
N LEU A 76 -14.61 -22.22 8.04
CA LEU A 76 -15.52 -21.62 7.06
C LEU A 76 -14.81 -20.51 6.25
N GLY A 77 -14.04 -19.66 6.93
CA GLY A 77 -13.24 -18.61 6.28
C GLY A 77 -12.17 -19.17 5.36
N SER A 78 -11.50 -20.25 5.77
CA SER A 78 -10.49 -20.93 4.95
C SER A 78 -11.09 -21.58 3.71
N LEU A 79 -12.26 -22.23 3.82
CA LEU A 79 -12.96 -22.79 2.66
C LEU A 79 -13.32 -21.71 1.65
N ALA A 80 -13.89 -20.60 2.10
CA ALA A 80 -14.20 -19.46 1.23
C ALA A 80 -12.92 -18.82 0.64
N GLY A 81 -11.87 -18.71 1.47
CA GLY A 81 -10.57 -18.18 1.07
C GLY A 81 -9.86 -19.04 0.02
N ILE A 82 -9.89 -20.38 0.16
CA ILE A 82 -9.33 -21.31 -0.81
C ILE A 82 -10.09 -21.22 -2.13
N ALA A 83 -11.42 -21.21 -2.10
CA ALA A 83 -12.24 -21.09 -3.31
C ALA A 83 -11.96 -19.76 -4.04
N GLY A 84 -11.93 -18.64 -3.31
CA GLY A 84 -11.57 -17.33 -3.84
C GLY A 84 -10.12 -17.27 -4.36
N GLY A 85 -9.18 -17.89 -3.62
CA GLY A 85 -7.77 -17.96 -4.01
C GLY A 85 -7.54 -18.75 -5.31
N ILE A 86 -8.24 -19.85 -5.51
CA ILE A 86 -8.20 -20.62 -6.77
C ILE A 86 -8.74 -19.78 -7.92
N TRP A 87 -9.87 -19.10 -7.70
CA TRP A 87 -10.46 -18.24 -8.73
C TRP A 87 -9.54 -17.09 -9.11
N LEU A 88 -8.98 -16.39 -8.12
CA LEU A 88 -8.04 -15.30 -8.32
C LEU A 88 -6.71 -15.77 -8.94
N GLY A 89 -6.18 -16.90 -8.49
CA GLY A 89 -4.95 -17.48 -9.03
C GLY A 89 -5.07 -17.82 -10.52
N ARG A 90 -6.21 -18.38 -10.93
CA ARG A 90 -6.50 -18.63 -12.34
C ARG A 90 -6.65 -17.34 -13.15
N LEU A 91 -7.34 -16.35 -12.58
CA LEU A 91 -7.51 -15.04 -13.23
C LEU A 91 -6.15 -14.36 -13.46
N LEU A 92 -5.29 -14.32 -12.43
CA LEU A 92 -3.93 -13.78 -12.55
C LEU A 92 -3.06 -14.59 -13.50
N GLY A 93 -3.12 -15.93 -13.45
CA GLY A 93 -2.38 -16.79 -14.38
C GLY A 93 -2.73 -16.51 -15.84
N ASN A 94 -4.01 -16.35 -16.16
CA ASN A 94 -4.47 -16.00 -17.50
C ASN A 94 -3.98 -14.61 -17.93
N LEU A 95 -3.96 -13.64 -17.00
CA LEU A 95 -3.42 -12.31 -17.24
C LEU A 95 -1.92 -12.37 -17.58
N TYR A 96 -1.14 -13.11 -16.77
CA TYR A 96 0.30 -13.29 -17.03
C TYR A 96 0.58 -13.99 -18.36
N MET A 97 -0.23 -14.97 -18.76
CA MET A 97 -0.10 -15.60 -20.08
C MET A 97 -0.32 -14.62 -21.23
N SER A 98 -1.33 -13.76 -21.13
CA SER A 98 -1.59 -12.76 -22.18
C SER A 98 -0.48 -11.73 -22.27
N PHE A 99 0.16 -11.39 -21.16
CA PHE A 99 1.17 -10.36 -21.04
C PHE A 99 2.57 -10.86 -21.47
N TYR A 100 3.05 -11.94 -20.85
CA TYR A 100 4.39 -12.48 -21.09
C TYR A 100 4.45 -13.47 -22.26
N ARG A 101 3.30 -13.78 -22.89
CA ARG A 101 3.18 -14.74 -23.99
C ARG A 101 3.86 -16.09 -23.68
N PHE A 102 3.71 -16.57 -22.44
CA PHE A 102 4.20 -17.90 -22.09
C PHE A 102 3.49 -18.96 -22.94
N PRO A 103 4.21 -19.98 -23.41
CA PRO A 103 3.62 -21.04 -24.22
C PRO A 103 2.57 -21.83 -23.43
N TYR A 104 2.74 -21.98 -22.12
CA TYR A 104 1.77 -22.55 -21.19
C TYR A 104 2.07 -22.06 -19.77
N LEU A 105 1.04 -21.89 -18.96
CA LEU A 105 1.12 -21.60 -17.53
C LEU A 105 -0.04 -22.32 -16.84
N ASP A 106 0.24 -23.47 -16.25
CA ASP A 106 -0.76 -24.23 -15.53
C ASP A 106 -0.84 -23.78 -14.09
N PHE A 107 -2.06 -23.46 -13.63
CA PHE A 107 -2.31 -23.17 -12.23
C PHE A 107 -2.30 -24.46 -11.43
N VAL A 108 -1.24 -24.70 -10.68
CA VAL A 108 -1.10 -25.85 -9.79
C VAL A 108 -1.36 -25.42 -8.34
N LEU A 109 -2.39 -25.98 -7.73
CA LEU A 109 -2.66 -25.80 -6.31
C LEU A 109 -1.79 -26.74 -5.48
N GLU A 110 -0.71 -26.21 -4.94
CA GLU A 110 0.20 -27.01 -4.10
C GLU A 110 -0.43 -27.27 -2.73
N PRO A 111 -0.61 -28.54 -2.31
CA PRO A 111 -1.23 -28.86 -1.02
C PRO A 111 -0.49 -28.27 0.19
N ALA A 112 0.84 -28.15 0.10
CA ALA A 112 1.67 -27.55 1.16
C ALA A 112 1.35 -26.06 1.34
N SER A 113 1.13 -25.33 0.25
CA SER A 113 0.75 -23.91 0.28
C SER A 113 -0.63 -23.72 0.92
N VAL A 114 -1.59 -24.59 0.61
CA VAL A 114 -2.92 -24.56 1.24
C VAL A 114 -2.82 -24.88 2.73
N ALA A 115 -2.10 -25.93 3.08
CA ALA A 115 -1.92 -26.33 4.48
C ALA A 115 -1.23 -25.24 5.31
N SER A 116 -0.20 -24.60 4.78
CA SER A 116 0.49 -23.49 5.43
C SER A 116 -0.42 -22.27 5.61
N ALA A 117 -1.21 -21.89 4.60
CA ALA A 117 -2.15 -20.78 4.69
C ALA A 117 -3.23 -21.04 5.75
N VAL A 118 -3.79 -22.24 5.81
CA VAL A 118 -4.77 -22.64 6.85
C VAL A 118 -4.12 -22.64 8.23
N ALA A 119 -2.91 -23.18 8.38
CA ALA A 119 -2.18 -23.20 9.64
C ALA A 119 -1.87 -21.79 10.14
N ILE A 120 -1.37 -20.90 9.29
CA ILE A 120 -1.10 -19.49 9.62
C ILE A 120 -2.39 -18.78 10.03
N SER A 121 -3.49 -19.00 9.30
CA SER A 121 -4.81 -18.42 9.62
C SER A 121 -5.31 -18.89 10.97
N LEU A 122 -5.16 -20.18 11.28
CA LEU A 122 -5.55 -20.76 12.56
C LEU A 122 -4.72 -20.21 13.72
N VAL A 123 -3.40 -20.14 13.55
CA VAL A 123 -2.47 -19.57 14.55
C VAL A 123 -2.79 -18.09 14.79
N ALA A 124 -2.98 -17.32 13.75
CA ALA A 124 -3.34 -15.90 13.85
C ALA A 124 -4.68 -15.70 14.57
N ALA A 125 -5.69 -16.51 14.23
CA ALA A 125 -6.99 -16.43 14.86
C ALA A 125 -6.97 -16.85 16.35
N LEU A 126 -6.28 -17.94 16.66
CA LEU A 126 -6.15 -18.40 18.06
C LEU A 126 -5.32 -17.43 18.89
N SER A 127 -4.23 -16.88 18.36
CA SER A 127 -3.43 -15.86 19.04
C SER A 127 -4.24 -14.58 19.28
N GLY A 128 -4.98 -14.14 18.29
CA GLY A 128 -5.92 -13.00 18.43
C GLY A 128 -6.98 -13.27 19.51
N ALA A 129 -7.59 -14.43 19.52
CA ALA A 129 -8.62 -14.79 20.50
C ALA A 129 -8.06 -15.17 21.88
N ALA A 130 -6.77 -15.50 22.00
CA ALA A 130 -6.16 -16.09 23.20
C ALA A 130 -6.44 -15.28 24.48
N PHE A 131 -6.29 -13.96 24.43
CA PHE A 131 -6.55 -13.10 25.59
C PHE A 131 -8.00 -13.18 26.04
N ALA A 132 -8.94 -13.17 25.11
CA ALA A 132 -10.37 -13.29 25.38
C ALA A 132 -10.71 -14.68 25.94
N LEU A 133 -10.14 -15.75 25.36
CA LEU A 133 -10.34 -17.13 25.81
C LEU A 133 -9.82 -17.34 27.25
N VAL A 134 -8.61 -16.87 27.55
CA VAL A 134 -8.02 -16.98 28.89
C VAL A 134 -8.87 -16.21 29.91
N ARG A 135 -9.36 -15.02 29.53
CA ARG A 135 -10.22 -14.21 30.39
C ARG A 135 -11.56 -14.92 30.67
N ALA A 136 -12.18 -15.55 29.66
CA ALA A 136 -13.38 -16.36 29.84
C ALA A 136 -13.14 -17.54 30.76
N ALA A 137 -12.06 -18.29 30.50
CA ALA A 137 -11.70 -19.46 31.28
C ALA A 137 -11.38 -19.14 32.75
N ARG A 138 -10.85 -17.97 33.06
CA ARG A 138 -10.49 -17.54 34.43
C ARG A 138 -11.57 -16.75 35.15
N LEU A 139 -12.74 -16.53 34.56
CA LEU A 139 -13.83 -15.74 35.17
C LEU A 139 -14.36 -16.42 36.43
N PRO A 140 -14.31 -15.79 37.64
CA PRO A 140 -14.85 -16.37 38.87
C PRO A 140 -16.38 -16.41 38.81
N PRO A 141 -17.06 -17.55 39.15
CA PRO A 141 -18.51 -17.63 39.09
C PRO A 141 -19.22 -16.59 39.96
N ALA A 142 -18.70 -16.37 41.16
CA ALA A 142 -19.28 -15.43 42.12
C ALA A 142 -19.24 -13.96 41.62
N GLU A 143 -18.19 -13.57 40.88
CA GLU A 143 -18.12 -12.21 40.30
C GLU A 143 -18.96 -12.09 39.03
N ALA A 144 -19.10 -13.18 38.30
CA ALA A 144 -19.86 -13.21 37.05
C ALA A 144 -21.36 -13.09 37.28
N MET A 145 -21.87 -13.64 38.39
CA MET A 145 -23.28 -13.58 38.76
C MET A 145 -23.68 -12.26 39.51
N ARG A 146 -22.71 -11.42 39.88
CA ARG A 146 -23.02 -10.10 40.44
C ARG A 146 -23.50 -9.15 39.35
N PRO A 147 -24.66 -8.48 39.55
CA PRO A 147 -25.09 -7.40 38.67
C PRO A 147 -24.00 -6.35 38.54
N GLU A 148 -23.77 -5.84 37.33
CA GLU A 148 -22.85 -4.71 37.16
C GLU A 148 -23.28 -3.54 38.06
N ALA A 149 -22.31 -2.95 38.78
CA ALA A 149 -22.57 -1.80 39.62
C ALA A 149 -23.23 -0.66 38.83
N PRO A 150 -24.24 0.05 39.41
CA PRO A 150 -24.94 1.09 38.68
C PRO A 150 -23.96 2.15 38.19
N PRO A 151 -24.12 2.63 36.97
CA PRO A 151 -23.21 3.54 36.35
C PRO A 151 -23.18 4.91 37.05
N ARG A 152 -21.99 5.36 37.43
CA ARG A 152 -21.80 6.74 37.93
C ARG A 152 -21.67 7.69 36.73
N TYR A 153 -22.63 8.60 36.58
CA TYR A 153 -22.60 9.65 35.56
C TYR A 153 -21.79 10.85 36.06
N ARG A 154 -20.59 11.07 35.53
CA ARG A 154 -19.82 12.29 35.72
C ARG A 154 -19.87 13.14 34.44
N ALA A 155 -19.97 14.46 34.60
CA ALA A 155 -19.90 15.38 33.47
C ALA A 155 -18.52 15.28 32.81
N THR A 156 -18.49 15.16 31.50
CA THR A 156 -17.27 15.03 30.71
C THR A 156 -16.55 16.37 30.60
N SER A 157 -15.21 16.35 30.52
CA SER A 157 -14.42 17.56 30.24
C SER A 157 -14.84 18.24 28.93
N LEU A 158 -15.24 17.49 27.91
CA LEU A 158 -15.79 18.02 26.67
C LEU A 158 -17.11 18.78 26.86
N GLU A 159 -17.99 18.35 27.76
CA GLU A 159 -19.23 19.07 28.07
C GLU A 159 -18.98 20.43 28.76
N ARG A 160 -17.81 20.61 29.39
CA ARG A 160 -17.41 21.87 29.99
C ARG A 160 -16.86 22.87 28.99
N VAL A 161 -16.28 22.38 27.89
CA VAL A 161 -15.65 23.20 26.82
C VAL A 161 -16.66 23.59 25.74
N LEU A 162 -17.62 22.72 25.43
CA LEU A 162 -18.61 22.98 24.38
C LEU A 162 -19.77 23.83 24.89
N PRO A 163 -20.25 24.81 24.11
CA PRO A 163 -21.39 25.65 24.49
C PRO A 163 -22.65 24.81 24.74
N LYS A 164 -23.31 25.00 25.87
CA LYS A 164 -24.51 24.24 26.23
C LYS A 164 -25.65 24.35 25.21
N ARG A 165 -25.61 25.36 24.35
CA ARG A 165 -26.60 25.64 23.29
C ARG A 165 -26.53 24.68 22.11
N TRP A 166 -25.38 23.97 21.91
CA TRP A 166 -25.13 23.05 20.79
C TRP A 166 -25.31 21.58 21.18
N LEU A 167 -25.58 21.30 22.44
CA LEU A 167 -25.65 19.93 22.96
C LEU A 167 -27.11 19.60 23.32
N ASP A 168 -27.83 19.00 22.39
CA ASP A 168 -29.12 18.36 22.68
C ASP A 168 -28.96 17.21 23.66
N GLN A 169 -30.04 16.83 24.33
CA GLN A 169 -30.01 15.77 25.33
C GLN A 169 -29.48 14.43 24.78
N PRO A 170 -29.87 13.95 23.58
CA PRO A 170 -29.31 12.75 22.97
C PRO A 170 -27.79 12.86 22.72
N THR A 171 -27.30 14.00 22.24
CA THR A 171 -25.87 14.23 21.98
C THR A 171 -25.03 14.19 23.26
N ARG A 172 -25.54 14.73 24.38
CA ARG A 172 -24.90 14.60 25.70
C ARG A 172 -24.82 13.15 26.14
N MET A 173 -25.87 12.37 25.91
CA MET A 173 -25.87 10.93 26.22
C MET A 173 -24.78 10.18 25.44
N ILE A 174 -24.57 10.50 24.14
CA ILE A 174 -23.49 9.91 23.32
C ILE A 174 -22.12 10.23 23.92
N LEU A 175 -21.84 11.51 24.20
CA LEU A 175 -20.54 11.94 24.75
C LEU A 175 -20.25 11.30 26.12
N ARG A 176 -21.23 11.25 26.99
CA ARG A 176 -21.10 10.60 28.31
C ARG A 176 -20.86 9.10 28.20
N SER A 177 -21.50 8.46 27.23
CA SER A 177 -21.32 7.06 26.94
C SER A 177 -19.88 6.73 26.51
N LEU A 178 -19.34 7.51 25.58
CA LEU A 178 -17.97 7.35 25.10
C LEU A 178 -16.93 7.60 26.19
N SER A 179 -17.13 8.65 26.99
CA SER A 179 -16.23 8.99 28.11
C SER A 179 -16.27 7.99 29.28
N ARG A 180 -17.35 7.25 29.42
CA ARG A 180 -17.52 6.23 30.45
C ARG A 180 -16.69 4.97 30.23
N ARG A 181 -16.50 4.59 28.95
CA ARG A 181 -15.77 3.39 28.57
C ARG A 181 -14.65 3.72 27.54
N PRO A 182 -13.65 4.53 27.94
CA PRO A 182 -12.67 5.09 27.01
C PRO A 182 -11.84 4.00 26.30
N LEU A 183 -11.49 2.91 27.01
CA LEU A 183 -10.76 1.79 26.43
C LEU A 183 -11.56 1.07 25.33
N LYS A 184 -12.89 0.92 25.51
CA LYS A 184 -13.75 0.36 24.46
C LYS A 184 -13.84 1.27 23.25
N ALA A 185 -14.00 2.58 23.48
CA ALA A 185 -14.03 3.59 22.41
C ALA A 185 -12.70 3.61 21.63
N LEU A 186 -11.56 3.63 22.34
CA LEU A 186 -10.23 3.58 21.74
C LEU A 186 -10.01 2.28 20.94
N ALA A 187 -10.39 1.13 21.47
CA ALA A 187 -10.28 -0.15 20.74
C ALA A 187 -11.13 -0.16 19.46
N THR A 188 -12.32 0.47 19.50
CA THR A 188 -13.17 0.60 18.32
C THR A 188 -12.57 1.56 17.30
N VAL A 189 -12.10 2.74 17.72
CA VAL A 189 -11.39 3.70 16.87
C VAL A 189 -10.18 3.06 16.24
N PHE A 190 -9.37 2.32 17.01
CA PHE A 190 -8.21 1.62 16.51
C PHE A 190 -8.57 0.52 15.51
N GLY A 191 -9.64 -0.25 15.75
CA GLY A 191 -10.13 -1.26 14.81
C GLY A 191 -10.57 -0.66 13.47
N ILE A 192 -11.33 0.44 13.50
CA ILE A 192 -11.73 1.16 12.29
C ILE A 192 -10.50 1.79 11.61
N ALA A 193 -9.56 2.35 12.37
CA ALA A 193 -8.33 2.93 11.86
C ALA A 193 -7.45 1.89 11.16
N LEU A 194 -7.33 0.67 11.72
CA LEU A 194 -6.64 -0.44 11.07
C LEU A 194 -7.30 -0.82 9.75
N ALA A 195 -8.63 -0.93 9.72
CA ALA A 195 -9.36 -1.22 8.48
C ALA A 195 -9.15 -0.12 7.42
N SER A 196 -9.20 1.15 7.84
CA SER A 196 -8.88 2.30 6.97
C SER A 196 -7.44 2.28 6.48
N GLY A 197 -6.49 1.91 7.35
CA GLY A 197 -5.07 1.77 7.00
C GLY A 197 -4.84 0.69 5.93
N VAL A 198 -5.53 -0.46 6.04
CA VAL A 198 -5.48 -1.52 5.03
C VAL A 198 -6.05 -1.07 3.69
N LEU A 199 -7.13 -0.26 3.68
CA LEU A 199 -7.66 0.37 2.47
C LEU A 199 -6.63 1.29 1.81
N THR A 200 -5.97 2.14 2.60
CA THR A 200 -4.92 3.03 2.12
C THR A 200 -3.77 2.26 1.45
N ILE A 201 -3.36 1.11 2.02
CA ILE A 201 -2.35 0.24 1.41
C ILE A 201 -2.81 -0.35 0.08
N GLY A 202 -4.07 -0.78 -0.02
CA GLY A 202 -4.61 -1.33 -1.26
C GLY A 202 -4.51 -0.35 -2.43
N MET A 203 -4.63 0.95 -2.17
CA MET A 203 -4.57 2.03 -3.17
C MET A 203 -3.17 2.64 -3.35
N PHE A 204 -2.28 2.43 -2.38
CA PHE A 204 -0.92 2.99 -2.34
C PHE A 204 -0.10 2.69 -3.60
N GLN A 205 -0.25 1.49 -4.16
CA GLN A 205 0.54 1.05 -5.30
C GLN A 205 0.29 1.89 -6.56
N GLN A 206 -0.95 2.32 -6.77
CA GLN A 206 -1.31 3.21 -7.87
C GLN A 206 -0.71 4.62 -7.68
N ASP A 207 -0.74 5.14 -6.46
CA ASP A 207 -0.11 6.44 -6.14
C ASP A 207 1.40 6.42 -6.39
N ALA A 208 2.06 5.36 -5.90
CA ALA A 208 3.49 5.18 -6.08
C ALA A 208 3.87 5.11 -7.56
N LEU A 209 3.08 4.39 -8.38
CA LEU A 209 3.28 4.29 -9.81
C LEU A 209 3.12 5.64 -10.51
N ASN A 210 2.02 6.35 -10.26
CA ASN A 210 1.77 7.67 -10.83
C ASN A 210 2.89 8.64 -10.47
N PHE A 211 3.32 8.64 -9.21
CA PHE A 211 4.44 9.46 -8.75
C PHE A 211 5.75 9.11 -9.49
N MET A 212 6.04 7.81 -9.68
CA MET A 212 7.24 7.38 -10.43
C MET A 212 7.19 7.85 -11.88
N VAL A 213 6.03 7.73 -12.55
CA VAL A 213 5.83 8.18 -13.93
C VAL A 213 6.01 9.69 -14.03
N ASP A 214 5.41 10.46 -13.12
CA ASP A 214 5.54 11.92 -13.12
C ASP A 214 6.99 12.35 -12.88
N GLN A 215 7.69 11.73 -11.93
CA GLN A 215 9.10 12.03 -11.68
C GLN A 215 9.98 11.69 -12.88
N GLN A 216 9.77 10.51 -13.49
CA GLN A 216 10.61 10.03 -14.58
C GLN A 216 10.32 10.74 -15.89
N PHE A 217 9.06 10.82 -16.30
CA PHE A 217 8.69 11.27 -17.65
C PHE A 217 8.19 12.72 -17.73
N ALA A 218 7.75 13.32 -16.63
CA ALA A 218 7.36 14.73 -16.65
C ALA A 218 8.48 15.67 -16.16
N LEU A 219 9.28 15.24 -15.17
CA LEU A 219 10.29 16.08 -14.55
C LEU A 219 11.71 15.75 -15.03
N ALA A 220 12.11 14.47 -15.07
CA ALA A 220 13.46 14.05 -15.45
C ALA A 220 13.65 13.97 -16.98
N GLN A 221 12.81 13.23 -17.68
CA GLN A 221 12.87 13.04 -19.14
C GLN A 221 11.82 13.91 -19.82
N ARG A 222 12.24 15.01 -20.38
CA ARG A 222 11.36 16.01 -21.02
C ARG A 222 11.40 15.98 -22.53
N ASN A 223 12.34 15.22 -23.13
CA ASN A 223 12.41 15.01 -24.56
C ASN A 223 11.15 14.31 -25.09
N ASP A 224 10.69 14.70 -26.27
CA ASP A 224 9.57 14.06 -26.96
C ASP A 224 10.01 12.80 -27.69
N LEU A 225 11.17 12.87 -28.39
CA LEU A 225 11.82 11.74 -29.04
C LEU A 225 13.24 11.55 -28.51
N ALA A 226 13.71 10.30 -28.54
CA ALA A 226 15.09 9.90 -28.30
C ALA A 226 15.59 9.09 -29.48
N VAL A 227 16.65 9.54 -30.12
CA VAL A 227 17.29 8.88 -31.27
C VAL A 227 18.58 8.24 -30.80
N GLY A 228 18.66 6.90 -30.85
CA GLY A 228 19.88 6.15 -30.56
C GLY A 228 20.67 5.91 -31.83
N PHE A 229 21.97 6.17 -31.79
CA PHE A 229 22.88 5.89 -32.92
C PHE A 229 23.43 4.48 -32.84
N VAL A 230 23.72 3.89 -34.02
CA VAL A 230 24.36 2.55 -34.16
C VAL A 230 25.77 2.60 -33.55
N GLU A 231 26.52 3.65 -33.88
CA GLU A 231 27.83 3.95 -33.32
C GLU A 231 27.82 5.38 -32.73
N PRO A 232 28.72 5.72 -31.82
CA PRO A 232 28.83 7.07 -31.34
C PRO A 232 29.19 8.07 -32.45
N GLU A 233 28.35 9.09 -32.63
CA GLU A 233 28.49 10.10 -33.67
C GLU A 233 29.11 11.39 -33.13
N GLY A 234 29.66 12.24 -34.02
CA GLY A 234 30.09 13.58 -33.66
C GLY A 234 28.93 14.54 -33.47
N TYR A 235 29.23 15.75 -32.97
CA TYR A 235 28.20 16.79 -32.80
C TYR A 235 27.58 17.27 -34.11
N ASP A 236 28.22 16.99 -35.25
CA ASP A 236 27.67 17.29 -36.58
C ASP A 236 26.33 16.54 -36.81
N ALA A 237 26.19 15.32 -36.30
CA ALA A 237 24.94 14.57 -36.37
C ALA A 237 23.80 15.26 -35.62
N LEU A 238 24.12 15.97 -34.51
CA LEU A 238 23.13 16.77 -33.77
C LEU A 238 22.67 17.97 -34.58
N ALA A 239 23.61 18.63 -35.31
CA ALA A 239 23.29 19.76 -36.16
C ALA A 239 22.40 19.34 -37.35
N GLU A 240 22.66 18.18 -37.94
CA GLU A 240 21.83 17.63 -39.03
C GLU A 240 20.41 17.34 -38.54
N ILE A 241 20.27 16.74 -37.35
CA ILE A 241 18.95 16.45 -36.76
C ILE A 241 18.23 17.75 -36.40
N ALA A 242 18.96 18.76 -35.88
CA ALA A 242 18.39 20.05 -35.53
C ALA A 242 17.84 20.82 -36.76
N ALA A 243 18.34 20.53 -37.96
CA ALA A 243 17.86 21.15 -39.19
C ALA A 243 16.58 20.49 -39.76
N LEU A 244 16.11 19.38 -39.19
CA LEU A 244 14.89 18.72 -39.63
C LEU A 244 13.62 19.56 -39.28
N PRO A 245 12.62 19.54 -40.18
CA PRO A 245 11.38 20.26 -39.95
C PRO A 245 10.68 19.75 -38.69
N GLY A 246 10.22 20.66 -37.86
CA GLY A 246 9.50 20.33 -36.61
C GLY A 246 10.40 20.09 -35.40
N VAL A 247 11.73 20.02 -35.55
CA VAL A 247 12.67 19.95 -34.42
C VAL A 247 12.85 21.32 -33.80
N ARG A 248 12.58 21.44 -32.49
CA ARG A 248 12.72 22.70 -31.74
C ARG A 248 14.05 22.80 -31.00
N SER A 249 14.57 21.68 -30.52
CA SER A 249 15.79 21.60 -29.74
C SER A 249 16.35 20.19 -29.75
N VAL A 250 17.68 20.08 -29.77
CA VAL A 250 18.41 18.81 -29.71
C VAL A 250 19.43 18.87 -28.60
N GLU A 251 19.55 17.82 -27.80
CA GLU A 251 20.61 17.64 -26.80
C GLU A 251 21.28 16.28 -27.01
N GLY A 252 22.60 16.25 -27.05
CA GLY A 252 23.36 15.01 -27.17
C GLY A 252 23.61 14.36 -25.81
N VAL A 253 23.57 13.04 -25.76
CA VAL A 253 23.89 12.21 -24.59
C VAL A 253 24.85 11.10 -25.00
N ARG A 254 25.84 10.81 -24.15
CA ARG A 254 26.76 9.68 -24.32
C ARG A 254 26.45 8.60 -23.30
N SER A 255 25.99 7.44 -23.72
CA SER A 255 25.75 6.29 -22.85
C SER A 255 26.75 5.19 -23.13
N VAL A 256 27.38 4.64 -22.08
CA VAL A 256 28.39 3.58 -22.19
C VAL A 256 28.07 2.50 -21.16
N GLY A 257 28.08 1.25 -21.62
CA GLY A 257 27.98 0.10 -20.71
C GLY A 257 29.26 -0.06 -19.91
N VAL A 258 29.14 -0.05 -18.60
CA VAL A 258 30.30 -0.16 -17.69
C VAL A 258 30.06 -1.21 -16.61
N ARG A 259 31.16 -1.76 -16.10
CA ARG A 259 31.19 -2.49 -14.85
C ARG A 259 31.86 -1.61 -13.79
N LEU A 260 31.10 -1.26 -12.77
CA LEU A 260 31.61 -0.54 -11.59
C LEU A 260 32.08 -1.56 -10.56
N ARG A 261 33.32 -1.39 -10.05
CA ARG A 261 33.91 -2.32 -9.08
C ARG A 261 34.50 -1.58 -7.89
N VAL A 262 34.27 -2.13 -6.68
CA VAL A 262 34.87 -1.66 -5.43
C VAL A 262 35.20 -2.88 -4.59
N GLY A 263 36.50 -3.24 -4.52
CA GLY A 263 36.94 -4.48 -3.88
C GLY A 263 36.23 -5.70 -4.50
N PRO A 264 35.57 -6.54 -3.68
CA PRO A 264 34.89 -7.75 -4.17
C PRO A 264 33.53 -7.47 -4.82
N ARG A 265 32.98 -6.27 -4.68
CA ARG A 265 31.66 -5.90 -5.21
C ARG A 265 31.77 -5.37 -6.62
N SER A 266 30.90 -5.86 -7.52
CA SER A 266 30.82 -5.34 -8.87
C SER A 266 29.37 -5.29 -9.36
N VAL A 267 29.03 -4.23 -10.09
CA VAL A 267 27.68 -4.01 -10.67
C VAL A 267 27.83 -3.58 -12.13
N LEU A 268 27.03 -4.20 -13.01
CA LEU A 268 26.90 -3.79 -14.40
C LEU A 268 25.83 -2.71 -14.50
N THR A 269 26.18 -1.57 -15.12
CA THR A 269 25.27 -0.43 -15.27
C THR A 269 25.60 0.39 -16.52
N GLY A 270 24.71 1.32 -16.87
CA GLY A 270 24.99 2.38 -17.83
C GLY A 270 25.66 3.57 -17.15
N LEU A 271 26.74 4.07 -17.75
CA LEU A 271 27.31 5.38 -17.41
C LEU A 271 26.86 6.38 -18.46
N GLU A 272 26.09 7.39 -18.03
CA GLU A 272 25.54 8.40 -18.90
C GLU A 272 26.25 9.73 -18.73
N GLY A 273 26.76 10.24 -19.85
CA GLY A 273 27.30 11.61 -19.95
C GLY A 273 26.21 12.57 -20.36
N LEU A 274 25.92 13.53 -19.50
CA LEU A 274 24.93 14.58 -19.72
C LEU A 274 25.61 15.95 -19.83
N PRO A 275 25.15 16.84 -20.76
CA PRO A 275 25.70 18.18 -20.86
C PRO A 275 25.41 19.01 -19.61
N GLN A 276 26.27 19.98 -19.30
CA GLN A 276 26.01 20.94 -18.23
C GLN A 276 24.72 21.72 -18.53
N GLY A 277 23.83 21.79 -17.52
CA GLY A 277 22.55 22.50 -17.70
C GLY A 277 21.57 21.81 -18.64
N ALA A 278 21.69 20.48 -18.83
CA ALA A 278 20.75 19.66 -19.61
C ALA A 278 19.29 20.00 -19.29
N ARG A 279 18.49 20.23 -20.35
CA ARG A 279 17.08 20.65 -20.23
C ARG A 279 16.12 19.52 -20.56
N GLN A 280 16.54 18.59 -21.42
CA GLN A 280 15.70 17.50 -21.91
C GLN A 280 15.82 16.24 -21.05
N LYS A 281 17.03 15.93 -20.55
CA LYS A 281 17.24 14.88 -19.55
C LYS A 281 17.93 15.48 -18.32
N ARG A 282 17.24 15.46 -17.19
CA ARG A 282 17.70 16.07 -15.93
C ARG A 282 17.88 15.03 -14.88
N VAL A 283 18.93 15.13 -14.11
CA VAL A 283 19.07 14.40 -12.85
C VAL A 283 18.42 15.23 -11.75
N LEU A 284 17.52 14.61 -11.00
CA LEU A 284 16.73 15.30 -9.98
C LEU A 284 17.26 14.96 -8.58
N ASP A 285 17.20 15.94 -7.67
CA ASP A 285 17.44 15.72 -6.25
C ASP A 285 16.22 15.05 -5.57
N VAL A 286 16.32 14.79 -4.26
CA VAL A 286 15.25 14.20 -3.44
C VAL A 286 13.96 15.03 -3.40
N HIS A 287 14.03 16.32 -3.80
CA HIS A 287 12.92 17.25 -3.83
C HIS A 287 12.39 17.51 -5.24
N GLY A 288 12.88 16.75 -6.25
CA GLY A 288 12.50 16.91 -7.66
C GLY A 288 13.11 18.14 -8.33
N LYS A 289 14.15 18.75 -7.74
CA LYS A 289 14.84 19.88 -8.35
C LYS A 289 16.01 19.39 -9.22
N PRO A 290 16.24 20.01 -10.40
CA PRO A 290 17.38 19.68 -11.24
C PRO A 290 18.70 19.89 -10.50
N GLN A 291 19.55 18.86 -10.51
CA GLN A 291 20.89 18.90 -9.94
C GLN A 291 21.90 19.15 -11.06
N SER A 292 22.86 20.06 -10.83
CA SER A 292 23.96 20.29 -11.78
C SER A 292 24.90 19.10 -11.80
N MET A 293 25.41 18.74 -12.99
CA MET A 293 26.43 17.72 -13.14
C MET A 293 27.74 18.18 -12.50
N PRO A 294 28.41 17.33 -11.69
CA PRO A 294 29.71 17.65 -11.16
C PRO A 294 30.74 17.69 -12.31
N GLN A 295 31.64 18.67 -12.31
CA GLN A 295 32.70 18.83 -13.33
C GLN A 295 33.72 17.67 -13.35
N GLY A 296 33.65 16.76 -12.39
CA GLY A 296 34.45 15.55 -12.33
C GLY A 296 33.84 14.56 -11.32
N GLY A 297 34.11 13.28 -11.54
CA GLY A 297 33.60 12.21 -10.72
C GLY A 297 32.21 11.69 -11.15
N LEU A 298 31.80 10.62 -10.49
CA LEU A 298 30.55 9.90 -10.74
C LEU A 298 29.44 10.42 -9.83
N LEU A 299 28.27 10.62 -10.39
CA LEU A 299 27.05 10.78 -9.65
C LEU A 299 26.28 9.45 -9.73
N LEU A 300 26.11 8.77 -8.61
CA LEU A 300 25.51 7.43 -8.56
C LEU A 300 24.08 7.50 -8.01
N THR A 301 23.21 6.62 -8.47
CA THR A 301 21.94 6.44 -7.75
C THR A 301 22.22 5.91 -6.34
N GLU A 302 21.44 6.35 -5.33
CA GLU A 302 21.63 5.94 -3.92
C GLU A 302 21.67 4.43 -3.76
N TYR A 303 20.85 3.71 -4.52
CA TYR A 303 20.81 2.26 -4.49
C TYR A 303 22.09 1.63 -5.06
N LEU A 304 22.59 2.13 -6.18
CA LEU A 304 23.86 1.68 -6.77
C LEU A 304 25.03 1.93 -5.83
N ALA A 305 25.06 3.11 -5.19
CA ALA A 305 26.06 3.44 -4.17
C ALA A 305 25.99 2.48 -2.97
N SER A 306 24.78 2.11 -2.53
CA SER A 306 24.58 1.14 -1.44
C SER A 306 25.03 -0.27 -1.81
N MET A 307 24.76 -0.73 -3.04
CA MET A 307 25.24 -2.04 -3.55
C MET A 307 26.76 -2.13 -3.58
N LEU A 308 27.43 -1.07 -4.02
CA LEU A 308 28.87 -0.97 -4.06
C LEU A 308 29.48 -0.69 -2.66
N GLY A 309 28.68 -0.15 -1.74
CA GLY A 309 29.12 0.23 -0.39
C GLY A 309 30.00 1.48 -0.39
N VAL A 310 29.74 2.43 -1.31
CA VAL A 310 30.53 3.64 -1.49
C VAL A 310 29.80 4.88 -0.98
N ARG A 311 30.58 5.89 -0.64
CA ARG A 311 30.14 7.23 -0.24
C ARG A 311 30.82 8.29 -1.09
N ARG A 312 30.36 9.52 -0.97
CA ARG A 312 30.99 10.67 -1.63
C ARG A 312 32.49 10.74 -1.26
N GLY A 313 33.35 10.83 -2.27
CA GLY A 313 34.81 10.89 -2.16
C GLY A 313 35.50 9.53 -2.37
N ASP A 314 34.78 8.40 -2.30
CA ASP A 314 35.37 7.07 -2.53
C ASP A 314 35.71 6.89 -4.01
N LEU A 315 36.74 6.10 -4.30
CA LEU A 315 37.17 5.76 -5.65
C LEU A 315 36.47 4.48 -6.11
N VAL A 316 35.89 4.57 -7.32
CA VAL A 316 35.25 3.44 -8.01
C VAL A 316 36.08 3.10 -9.25
N GLU A 317 36.38 1.83 -9.44
CA GLU A 317 36.99 1.32 -10.67
C GLU A 317 35.87 1.15 -11.71
N VAL A 318 36.02 1.82 -12.83
CA VAL A 318 35.10 1.80 -13.98
C VAL A 318 35.76 1.01 -15.11
N GLU A 319 35.22 -0.14 -15.43
CA GLU A 319 35.62 -0.98 -16.57
C GLU A 319 34.66 -0.74 -17.73
N GLN A 320 35.13 -0.21 -18.84
CA GLN A 320 34.34 -0.04 -20.06
C GLN A 320 34.08 -1.41 -20.72
N LEU A 321 32.85 -1.72 -21.05
CA LEU A 321 32.47 -3.02 -21.62
C LEU A 321 32.53 -3.05 -23.15
N GLN A 322 32.54 -1.90 -23.80
CA GLN A 322 32.56 -1.73 -25.24
C GLN A 322 33.82 -0.98 -25.70
N GLY A 323 34.20 -1.10 -26.94
CA GLY A 323 35.37 -0.41 -27.49
C GLY A 323 36.70 -0.89 -26.89
N ALA A 324 37.55 0.01 -26.44
CA ALA A 324 38.90 -0.25 -25.96
C ALA A 324 38.99 -0.98 -24.62
N ARG A 325 37.86 -1.27 -23.93
CA ARG A 325 37.77 -1.93 -22.62
C ARG A 325 38.73 -1.36 -21.57
N GLN A 326 38.79 -0.05 -21.51
CA GLN A 326 39.67 0.67 -20.60
C GLN A 326 39.19 0.60 -19.15
N HIS A 327 40.14 0.75 -18.23
CA HIS A 327 39.88 0.78 -16.79
C HIS A 327 40.27 2.16 -16.23
N PHE A 328 39.33 2.77 -15.51
CA PHE A 328 39.53 4.09 -14.90
C PHE A 328 39.23 4.04 -13.41
N ARG A 329 39.87 4.89 -12.64
CA ARG A 329 39.51 5.14 -11.25
C ARG A 329 38.91 6.53 -11.15
N VAL A 330 37.62 6.58 -10.77
CA VAL A 330 36.86 7.83 -10.75
C VAL A 330 36.26 8.02 -9.35
N PRO A 331 36.39 9.22 -8.75
CA PRO A 331 35.79 9.48 -7.45
C PRO A 331 34.27 9.63 -7.55
N VAL A 332 33.56 9.22 -6.50
CA VAL A 332 32.13 9.47 -6.34
C VAL A 332 31.93 10.93 -5.93
N ALA A 333 31.33 11.75 -6.79
CA ALA A 333 31.06 13.14 -6.53
C ALA A 333 29.80 13.34 -5.67
N GLY A 334 28.85 12.42 -5.76
CA GLY A 334 27.59 12.47 -5.01
C GLY A 334 26.65 11.33 -5.32
N THR A 335 25.49 11.36 -4.70
CA THR A 335 24.40 10.39 -4.94
C THR A 335 23.11 11.12 -5.27
N VAL A 336 22.24 10.46 -6.06
CA VAL A 336 20.92 10.94 -6.45
C VAL A 336 19.87 9.88 -6.19
N ARG A 337 18.66 10.30 -5.90
CA ARG A 337 17.53 9.38 -5.70
C ARG A 337 16.74 9.26 -6.99
N GLU A 338 16.81 8.10 -7.60
CA GLU A 338 15.96 7.72 -8.74
C GLU A 338 15.13 6.50 -8.38
N PHE A 339 13.95 6.40 -8.99
CA PHE A 339 12.99 5.33 -8.70
C PHE A 339 13.04 4.20 -9.73
N ILE A 340 13.58 4.43 -10.92
CA ILE A 340 13.64 3.45 -12.01
C ILE A 340 15.10 3.23 -12.41
N GLY A 341 15.53 1.97 -12.39
CA GLY A 341 16.87 1.55 -12.82
C GLY A 341 17.99 1.91 -11.84
N ILE A 342 19.16 1.42 -12.13
CA ILE A 342 20.43 1.75 -11.47
C ILE A 342 21.30 2.46 -12.51
N ASN A 343 21.59 3.75 -12.28
CA ASN A 343 22.32 4.57 -13.24
C ASN A 343 23.53 5.24 -12.59
N ALA A 344 24.55 5.50 -13.39
CA ALA A 344 25.67 6.35 -13.07
C ALA A 344 25.73 7.52 -14.06
N TYR A 345 26.03 8.69 -13.58
CA TYR A 345 26.06 9.91 -14.37
C TYR A 345 27.41 10.61 -14.25
N MET A 346 27.81 11.26 -15.32
CA MET A 346 28.98 12.13 -15.40
C MET A 346 28.69 13.31 -16.33
N GLU A 347 29.45 14.38 -16.23
CA GLU A 347 29.42 15.43 -17.25
C GLU A 347 29.85 14.87 -18.61
N LEU A 348 29.17 15.23 -19.71
CA LEU A 348 29.39 14.69 -21.04
C LEU A 348 30.83 14.86 -21.52
N ASP A 349 31.37 16.09 -21.39
CA ASP A 349 32.75 16.37 -21.80
C ASP A 349 33.78 15.66 -20.92
N ALA A 350 33.50 15.48 -19.64
CA ALA A 350 34.36 14.72 -18.73
C ALA A 350 34.39 13.24 -19.11
N LEU A 351 33.22 12.67 -19.48
CA LEU A 351 33.12 11.29 -19.96
C LEU A 351 33.89 11.11 -21.27
N ASN A 352 33.69 11.99 -22.24
CA ASN A 352 34.37 11.94 -23.53
C ASN A 352 35.91 12.05 -23.36
N ARG A 353 36.37 12.95 -22.48
CA ARG A 353 37.81 13.03 -22.14
C ARG A 353 38.33 11.77 -21.47
N LEU A 354 37.53 11.16 -20.58
CA LEU A 354 37.90 9.90 -19.90
C LEU A 354 38.07 8.76 -20.90
N LEU A 355 37.16 8.67 -21.91
CA LEU A 355 37.19 7.65 -22.94
C LEU A 355 38.22 7.91 -24.04
N GLY A 356 38.73 9.14 -24.16
CA GLY A 356 39.65 9.53 -25.24
C GLY A 356 39.03 9.55 -26.63
N GLU A 357 37.68 9.67 -26.72
CA GLU A 357 36.91 9.56 -27.97
C GLU A 357 36.62 10.92 -28.65
N GLY A 358 37.02 12.05 -28.06
CA GLY A 358 36.65 13.39 -28.55
C GLY A 358 35.16 13.72 -28.27
N GLU A 359 34.61 14.67 -29.02
CA GLU A 359 33.21 15.10 -28.87
C GLU A 359 32.24 14.11 -29.52
N ARG A 360 31.86 13.06 -28.78
CA ARG A 360 30.98 11.97 -29.25
C ARG A 360 29.69 11.87 -28.43
N VAL A 361 28.60 11.51 -29.11
CA VAL A 361 27.29 11.23 -28.52
C VAL A 361 26.76 9.89 -29.01
N SER A 362 26.09 9.14 -28.16
CA SER A 362 25.44 7.87 -28.53
C SER A 362 23.95 8.02 -28.79
N SER A 363 23.37 9.15 -28.39
CA SER A 363 21.96 9.46 -28.63
C SER A 363 21.71 10.95 -28.68
N ALA A 364 20.66 11.33 -29.42
CA ALA A 364 20.11 12.67 -29.48
C ALA A 364 18.72 12.69 -28.85
N LEU A 365 18.51 13.60 -27.93
CA LEU A 365 17.21 13.88 -27.32
C LEU A 365 16.59 15.07 -28.04
N LEU A 366 15.30 14.98 -28.39
CA LEU A 366 14.62 15.96 -29.24
C LEU A 366 13.39 16.52 -28.51
N LEU A 367 13.25 17.84 -28.57
CA LEU A 367 11.95 18.50 -28.39
C LEU A 367 11.43 18.84 -29.78
N ILE A 368 10.20 18.45 -30.07
CA ILE A 368 9.61 18.59 -31.39
C ILE A 368 8.28 19.35 -31.33
N ASP A 369 7.80 19.77 -32.50
CA ASP A 369 6.42 20.17 -32.66
C ASP A 369 5.56 18.91 -32.83
N PRO A 370 4.53 18.70 -31.98
CA PRO A 370 3.72 17.49 -32.04
C PRO A 370 3.07 17.19 -33.40
N ARG A 371 2.93 18.22 -34.26
CA ARG A 371 2.35 18.06 -35.60
C ARG A 371 3.27 17.30 -36.55
N PHE A 372 4.57 17.27 -36.28
CA PHE A 372 5.59 16.61 -37.09
C PHE A 372 6.06 15.28 -36.49
N GLU A 373 5.46 14.79 -35.37
CA GLU A 373 5.93 13.60 -34.66
C GLU A 373 6.01 12.37 -35.58
N ASP A 374 4.95 12.05 -36.32
CA ASP A 374 4.87 10.86 -37.19
C ASP A 374 5.80 10.98 -38.41
N GLU A 375 6.01 12.19 -38.93
CA GLU A 375 6.91 12.45 -40.05
C GLU A 375 8.37 12.32 -39.62
N LEU A 376 8.72 12.95 -38.49
CA LEU A 376 10.05 12.87 -37.91
C LEU A 376 10.42 11.44 -37.50
N TYR A 377 9.46 10.71 -36.94
CA TYR A 377 9.68 9.32 -36.55
C TYR A 377 10.11 8.49 -37.76
N ARG A 378 9.38 8.58 -38.87
CA ARG A 378 9.71 7.87 -40.13
C ARG A 378 11.04 8.33 -40.75
N LEU A 379 11.26 9.66 -40.82
CA LEU A 379 12.49 10.22 -41.37
C LEU A 379 13.74 9.81 -40.58
N LEU A 380 13.61 9.64 -39.28
CA LEU A 380 14.72 9.22 -38.42
C LEU A 380 14.93 7.72 -38.44
N GLU A 381 13.86 6.92 -38.50
CA GLU A 381 13.95 5.45 -38.57
C GLU A 381 14.57 4.96 -39.87
N ASP A 382 14.35 5.66 -40.99
CA ASP A 382 14.92 5.34 -42.31
C ASP A 382 16.41 5.70 -42.46
N ARG A 383 17.03 6.39 -41.46
CA ARG A 383 18.44 6.77 -41.54
C ARG A 383 19.38 5.64 -41.12
N PRO A 384 20.40 5.31 -41.96
CA PRO A 384 21.30 4.18 -41.69
C PRO A 384 22.12 4.26 -40.42
N GLY A 385 22.39 5.50 -39.92
CA GLY A 385 23.13 5.76 -38.66
C GLY A 385 22.29 5.65 -37.42
N VAL A 386 20.95 5.47 -37.54
CA VAL A 386 20.01 5.43 -36.42
C VAL A 386 19.71 3.95 -36.07
N ALA A 387 19.98 3.59 -34.83
CA ALA A 387 19.69 2.25 -34.31
C ALA A 387 18.23 2.11 -33.86
N ALA A 388 17.69 3.16 -33.26
CA ALA A 388 16.31 3.16 -32.74
C ALA A 388 15.80 4.59 -32.52
N VAL A 389 14.50 4.76 -32.69
CA VAL A 389 13.80 6.00 -32.32
C VAL A 389 12.76 5.66 -31.25
N GLY A 390 12.88 6.30 -30.09
CA GLY A 390 11.94 6.12 -28.96
C GLY A 390 11.08 7.36 -28.77
N SER A 391 9.77 7.19 -28.65
CA SER A 391 8.86 8.27 -28.24
C SER A 391 8.57 8.20 -26.74
N ARG A 392 8.67 9.34 -26.03
CA ARG A 392 8.29 9.45 -24.63
C ARG A 392 6.84 9.05 -24.40
N LYS A 393 5.96 9.46 -25.30
CA LYS A 393 4.54 9.09 -25.27
C LYS A 393 4.34 7.58 -25.32
N ALA A 394 5.04 6.91 -26.24
CA ALA A 394 5.00 5.45 -26.36
C ALA A 394 5.61 4.77 -25.13
N ALA A 395 6.70 5.30 -24.56
CA ALA A 395 7.32 4.78 -23.34
C ALA A 395 6.37 4.87 -22.14
N ILE A 396 5.69 6.00 -21.96
CA ILE A 396 4.67 6.19 -20.92
C ILE A 396 3.50 5.22 -21.15
N GLN A 397 3.00 5.13 -22.37
CA GLN A 397 1.88 4.25 -22.69
C GLN A 397 2.23 2.78 -22.45
N ASN A 398 3.41 2.34 -22.87
CA ASN A 398 3.92 1.00 -22.63
C ASN A 398 4.10 0.73 -21.14
N PHE A 399 4.60 1.70 -20.37
CA PHE A 399 4.75 1.57 -18.93
C PHE A 399 3.39 1.38 -18.23
N TYR A 400 2.41 2.21 -18.59
CA TYR A 400 1.05 2.05 -18.04
C TYR A 400 0.39 0.75 -18.52
N SER A 401 0.45 0.39 -19.78
CA SER A 401 -0.15 -0.86 -20.30
C SER A 401 0.47 -2.10 -19.66
N THR A 402 1.79 -2.05 -19.41
CA THR A 402 2.51 -3.14 -18.73
C THR A 402 2.11 -3.29 -17.28
N MET A 403 1.92 -2.18 -16.57
CA MET A 403 1.67 -2.17 -15.13
C MET A 403 0.18 -2.04 -14.76
N ALA A 404 -0.62 -1.36 -15.60
CA ALA A 404 -1.96 -0.94 -15.21
C ALA A 404 -2.93 -2.12 -15.01
N GLU A 405 -2.85 -3.14 -15.85
CA GLU A 405 -3.84 -4.23 -15.81
C GLU A 405 -3.69 -5.09 -14.54
N SER A 406 -2.46 -5.45 -14.19
CA SER A 406 -2.16 -6.18 -12.95
C SER A 406 -2.43 -5.33 -11.70
N LEU A 407 -2.10 -4.03 -11.74
CA LEU A 407 -2.30 -3.11 -10.63
C LEU A 407 -3.77 -2.80 -10.37
N LEU A 408 -4.58 -2.61 -11.42
CA LEU A 408 -6.03 -2.37 -11.27
C LEU A 408 -6.72 -3.56 -10.62
N ILE A 409 -6.39 -4.79 -11.04
CA ILE A 409 -6.95 -6.01 -10.46
C ILE A 409 -6.51 -6.14 -9.00
N PHE A 410 -5.21 -5.94 -8.71
CA PHE A 410 -4.70 -6.00 -7.35
C PHE A 410 -5.35 -4.95 -6.44
N THR A 411 -5.43 -3.70 -6.89
CA THR A 411 -6.07 -2.60 -6.16
C THR A 411 -7.55 -2.88 -5.91
N PHE A 412 -8.27 -3.40 -6.90
CA PHE A 412 -9.67 -3.77 -6.75
C PHE A 412 -9.86 -4.86 -5.70
N ILE A 413 -9.05 -5.93 -5.75
CA ILE A 413 -9.12 -7.04 -4.80
C ILE A 413 -8.77 -6.56 -3.39
N ALA A 414 -7.68 -5.80 -3.23
CA ALA A 414 -7.24 -5.26 -1.95
C ALA A 414 -8.30 -4.32 -1.35
N THR A 415 -8.88 -3.44 -2.17
CA THR A 415 -9.95 -2.52 -1.75
C THR A 415 -11.22 -3.27 -1.36
N LEU A 416 -11.61 -4.29 -2.11
CA LEU A 416 -12.76 -5.13 -1.80
C LEU A 416 -12.57 -5.85 -0.45
N LEU A 417 -11.44 -6.51 -0.25
CA LEU A 417 -11.13 -7.22 0.99
C LEU A 417 -11.07 -6.28 2.19
N ALA A 418 -10.38 -5.15 2.05
CA ALA A 418 -10.28 -4.15 3.09
C ALA A 418 -11.63 -3.48 3.39
N GLY A 419 -12.45 -3.24 2.36
CA GLY A 419 -13.82 -2.75 2.49
C GLY A 419 -14.72 -3.72 3.26
N LEU A 420 -14.60 -5.04 2.99
CA LEU A 420 -15.31 -6.08 3.74
C LEU A 420 -14.89 -6.10 5.22
N ILE A 421 -13.59 -5.93 5.50
CA ILE A 421 -13.07 -5.83 6.86
C ILE A 421 -13.64 -4.58 7.55
N ALA A 422 -13.59 -3.42 6.90
CA ALA A 422 -14.12 -2.17 7.44
C ALA A 422 -15.63 -2.29 7.75
N PHE A 423 -16.41 -2.84 6.82
CA PHE A 423 -17.83 -3.11 7.03
C PHE A 423 -18.06 -4.06 8.20
N GLY A 424 -17.31 -5.16 8.27
CA GLY A 424 -17.41 -6.14 9.35
C GLY A 424 -17.16 -5.54 10.73
N VAL A 425 -16.14 -4.68 10.85
CA VAL A 425 -15.80 -3.95 12.10
C VAL A 425 -16.93 -3.02 12.50
N LEU A 426 -17.38 -2.17 11.57
CA LEU A 426 -18.40 -1.17 11.81
C LEU A 426 -19.75 -1.82 12.14
N TYR A 427 -20.15 -2.82 11.36
CA TYR A 427 -21.38 -3.56 11.61
C TYR A 427 -21.37 -4.29 12.95
N ASN A 428 -20.26 -4.98 13.27
CA ASN A 428 -20.13 -5.67 14.55
C ASN A 428 -20.16 -4.69 15.74
N THR A 429 -19.48 -3.55 15.61
CA THR A 429 -19.51 -2.48 16.62
C THR A 429 -20.94 -1.98 16.85
N ALA A 430 -21.65 -1.68 15.78
CA ALA A 430 -23.02 -1.19 15.84
C ALA A 430 -24.00 -2.25 16.39
N ARG A 431 -23.85 -3.51 15.98
CA ARG A 431 -24.66 -4.63 16.49
C ARG A 431 -24.46 -4.85 18.00
N ILE A 432 -23.20 -4.79 18.45
CA ILE A 432 -22.87 -4.97 19.88
C ILE A 432 -23.38 -3.80 20.70
N ALA A 433 -23.23 -2.56 20.21
CA ALA A 433 -23.77 -1.38 20.88
C ALA A 433 -25.29 -1.49 21.09
N LEU A 434 -26.00 -2.03 20.07
CA LEU A 434 -27.42 -2.31 20.17
C LEU A 434 -27.73 -3.39 21.23
N GLY A 435 -26.96 -4.49 21.25
CA GLY A 435 -27.16 -5.59 22.22
C GLY A 435 -26.85 -5.21 23.67
N GLU A 436 -25.74 -4.50 23.90
CA GLU A 436 -25.34 -4.05 25.24
C GLU A 436 -26.30 -3.01 25.83
N ARG A 437 -26.96 -2.22 24.99
CA ARG A 437 -27.85 -1.12 25.41
C ARG A 437 -29.32 -1.37 25.12
N GLY A 438 -29.69 -2.54 24.66
CA GLY A 438 -31.07 -2.84 24.31
C GLY A 438 -32.07 -2.45 25.42
N ARG A 439 -31.75 -2.72 26.68
CA ARG A 439 -32.56 -2.32 27.83
C ARG A 439 -32.58 -0.83 28.09
N GLU A 440 -31.41 -0.14 28.06
CA GLU A 440 -31.34 1.31 28.22
C GLU A 440 -32.19 1.99 27.14
N LEU A 441 -32.10 1.51 25.88
CA LEU A 441 -32.86 2.03 24.74
C LEU A 441 -34.36 1.72 24.85
N ALA A 442 -34.72 0.54 25.36
CA ALA A 442 -36.11 0.18 25.65
C ALA A 442 -36.67 1.07 26.76
N SER A 443 -35.92 1.32 27.85
CA SER A 443 -36.32 2.25 28.92
C SER A 443 -36.51 3.67 28.42
N LEU A 444 -35.63 4.17 27.55
CA LEU A 444 -35.80 5.48 26.89
C LEU A 444 -37.08 5.56 26.07
N ARG A 445 -37.43 4.48 25.37
CA ARG A 445 -38.70 4.38 24.62
C ARG A 445 -39.92 4.45 25.53
N VAL A 446 -39.86 3.81 26.73
CA VAL A 446 -40.91 3.89 27.73
C VAL A 446 -41.02 5.32 28.33
N LEU A 447 -39.90 6.02 28.45
CA LEU A 447 -39.84 7.42 28.91
C LEU A 447 -40.28 8.43 27.84
N GLY A 448 -40.70 7.95 26.62
CA GLY A 448 -41.29 8.81 25.61
C GLY A 448 -40.34 9.21 24.46
N PHE A 449 -39.11 8.74 24.43
CA PHE A 449 -38.20 9.01 23.32
C PHE A 449 -38.74 8.35 22.03
N THR A 450 -38.65 9.05 20.90
CA THR A 450 -39.04 8.55 19.59
C THR A 450 -38.08 7.47 19.08
N ARG A 451 -38.51 6.65 18.12
CA ARG A 451 -37.63 5.67 17.44
C ARG A 451 -36.44 6.35 16.77
N GLY A 452 -36.66 7.57 16.25
CA GLY A 452 -35.62 8.38 15.62
C GLY A 452 -34.53 8.84 16.60
N GLU A 453 -34.90 9.31 17.79
CA GLU A 453 -33.95 9.74 18.83
C GLU A 453 -33.11 8.56 19.36
N VAL A 454 -33.72 7.40 19.53
CA VAL A 454 -33.02 6.17 19.93
C VAL A 454 -32.03 5.74 18.84
N ALA A 455 -32.44 5.76 17.56
CA ALA A 455 -31.56 5.48 16.45
C ALA A 455 -30.43 6.51 16.34
N TYR A 456 -30.73 7.80 16.56
CA TYR A 456 -29.74 8.88 16.57
C TYR A 456 -28.64 8.66 17.62
N ILE A 457 -28.98 8.18 18.84
CA ILE A 457 -28.00 7.90 19.89
C ILE A 457 -27.01 6.82 19.42
N LEU A 458 -27.49 5.71 18.82
CA LEU A 458 -26.64 4.62 18.34
C LEU A 458 -25.81 5.01 17.13
N VAL A 459 -26.43 5.61 16.14
CA VAL A 459 -25.75 6.01 14.88
C VAL A 459 -24.78 7.16 15.15
N GLY A 460 -25.16 8.12 16.02
CA GLY A 460 -24.28 9.22 16.42
C GLY A 460 -23.03 8.75 17.15
N GLU A 461 -23.14 7.73 18.01
CA GLU A 461 -21.96 7.12 18.62
C GLU A 461 -21.04 6.47 17.59
N LEU A 462 -21.61 5.68 16.66
CA LEU A 462 -20.86 5.08 15.56
C LEU A 462 -20.20 6.16 14.67
N ALA A 463 -20.92 7.21 14.34
CA ALA A 463 -20.42 8.33 13.55
C ALA A 463 -19.22 9.02 14.22
N LEU A 464 -19.33 9.35 15.52
CA LEU A 464 -18.23 9.99 16.26
C LEU A 464 -16.99 9.10 16.32
N LEU A 465 -17.15 7.79 16.55
CA LEU A 465 -16.05 6.83 16.54
C LEU A 465 -15.41 6.72 15.15
N THR A 466 -16.23 6.72 14.08
CA THR A 466 -15.75 6.68 12.70
C THR A 466 -14.99 7.95 12.35
N PHE A 467 -15.51 9.13 12.68
CA PHE A 467 -14.82 10.40 12.42
C PHE A 467 -13.49 10.49 13.19
N ALA A 468 -13.44 10.01 14.44
CA ALA A 468 -12.19 9.95 15.19
C ALA A 468 -11.19 8.92 14.60
N ALA A 469 -11.69 7.86 13.99
CA ALA A 469 -10.87 6.82 13.38
C ALA A 469 -10.24 7.21 12.04
N ILE A 470 -10.85 8.12 11.27
CA ILE A 470 -10.34 8.55 9.96
C ILE A 470 -8.90 9.08 10.04
N PRO A 471 -8.57 10.12 10.84
CA PRO A 471 -7.20 10.61 10.91
C PRO A 471 -6.22 9.57 11.49
N ALA A 472 -6.67 8.75 12.45
CA ALA A 472 -5.87 7.65 12.94
C ALA A 472 -5.60 6.59 11.84
N GLY A 473 -6.58 6.33 10.98
CA GLY A 473 -6.46 5.44 9.83
C GLY A 473 -5.45 5.95 8.80
N TRP A 474 -5.40 7.26 8.55
CA TRP A 474 -4.38 7.86 7.69
C TRP A 474 -2.97 7.65 8.23
N LEU A 475 -2.77 7.84 9.54
CA LEU A 475 -1.48 7.61 10.18
C LEU A 475 -1.07 6.13 10.14
N VAL A 476 -2.01 5.22 10.41
CA VAL A 476 -1.77 3.78 10.32
C VAL A 476 -1.43 3.39 8.87
N GLY A 477 -2.21 3.88 7.89
CA GLY A 477 -1.97 3.61 6.46
C GLY A 477 -0.60 4.10 6.00
N ALA A 478 -0.22 5.32 6.39
CA ALA A 478 1.10 5.87 6.08
C ALA A 478 2.23 5.05 6.72
N GLY A 479 2.07 4.63 7.98
CA GLY A 479 3.06 3.78 8.65
C GLY A 479 3.20 2.41 8.01
N LEU A 480 2.08 1.77 7.65
CA LEU A 480 2.08 0.48 6.97
C LEU A 480 2.67 0.57 5.55
N ALA A 481 2.41 1.66 4.81
CA ALA A 481 3.02 1.91 3.51
C ALA A 481 4.55 1.97 3.60
N GLN A 482 5.11 2.63 4.63
CA GLN A 482 6.55 2.66 4.85
C GLN A 482 7.14 1.27 5.12
N VAL A 483 6.44 0.43 5.88
CA VAL A 483 6.86 -0.97 6.14
C VAL A 483 6.88 -1.77 4.83
N ILE A 484 5.86 -1.62 3.99
CA ILE A 484 5.77 -2.31 2.70
C ILE A 484 6.88 -1.84 1.76
N VAL A 485 7.10 -0.54 1.65
CA VAL A 485 8.16 0.04 0.81
C VAL A 485 9.54 -0.49 1.20
N ALA A 486 9.81 -0.66 2.49
CA ALA A 486 11.07 -1.22 2.94
C ALA A 486 11.32 -2.67 2.43
N GLY A 487 10.24 -3.43 2.17
CA GLY A 487 10.30 -4.78 1.62
C GLY A 487 10.27 -4.87 0.09
N LEU A 488 9.88 -3.80 -0.62
CA LEU A 488 9.66 -3.78 -2.07
C LEU A 488 10.81 -3.11 -2.86
N GLN A 489 12.00 -3.04 -2.31
CA GLN A 489 13.15 -2.44 -2.99
C GLN A 489 13.80 -3.45 -3.94
N SER A 490 13.92 -3.13 -5.23
CA SER A 490 14.60 -3.96 -6.22
C SER A 490 15.60 -3.16 -7.06
N GLU A 491 16.45 -3.85 -7.85
CA GLU A 491 17.37 -3.19 -8.79
C GLU A 491 16.62 -2.41 -9.89
N LEU A 492 15.44 -2.88 -10.28
CA LEU A 492 14.65 -2.30 -11.36
C LEU A 492 13.77 -1.14 -10.89
N TYR A 493 13.13 -1.29 -9.71
CA TYR A 493 12.18 -0.31 -9.21
C TYR A 493 12.37 -0.09 -7.70
N ARG A 494 12.32 1.16 -7.30
CA ARG A 494 12.28 1.59 -5.90
C ARG A 494 10.96 2.31 -5.67
N VAL A 495 10.04 1.60 -5.09
CA VAL A 495 8.69 2.12 -4.84
C VAL A 495 8.78 3.25 -3.80
N PRO A 496 8.36 4.49 -4.12
CA PRO A 496 8.34 5.57 -3.15
C PRO A 496 7.20 5.41 -2.15
N ALA A 497 7.41 5.79 -0.89
CA ALA A 497 6.35 5.87 0.11
C ALA A 497 5.49 7.14 -0.11
N HIS A 498 4.94 7.29 -1.31
CA HIS A 498 4.10 8.43 -1.67
C HIS A 498 2.62 8.04 -1.57
N LEU A 499 1.87 8.81 -0.80
CA LEU A 499 0.42 8.68 -0.66
C LEU A 499 -0.23 9.98 -1.10
N SER A 500 -1.10 9.91 -2.07
CA SER A 500 -1.84 11.06 -2.57
C SER A 500 -2.99 11.44 -1.64
N THR A 501 -3.45 12.69 -1.74
CA THR A 501 -4.68 13.12 -1.07
C THR A 501 -5.90 12.37 -1.59
N GLU A 502 -5.87 11.90 -2.84
CA GLU A 502 -6.94 11.11 -3.45
C GLU A 502 -7.09 9.74 -2.80
N THR A 503 -5.97 9.07 -2.46
CA THR A 503 -5.98 7.80 -1.73
C THR A 503 -6.57 7.95 -0.34
N PHE A 504 -6.20 8.99 0.40
CA PHE A 504 -6.81 9.26 1.70
C PHE A 504 -8.31 9.58 1.59
N ALA A 505 -8.70 10.35 0.59
CA ALA A 505 -10.11 10.66 0.33
C ALA A 505 -10.91 9.42 -0.04
N SER A 506 -10.39 8.58 -0.93
CA SER A 506 -11.03 7.34 -1.39
C SER A 506 -11.15 6.32 -0.26
N ALA A 507 -10.09 6.11 0.54
CA ALA A 507 -10.14 5.24 1.71
C ALA A 507 -11.18 5.75 2.73
N THR A 508 -11.23 7.07 2.96
CA THR A 508 -12.24 7.69 3.82
C THR A 508 -13.65 7.47 3.29
N LEU A 509 -13.86 7.63 1.98
CA LEU A 509 -15.17 7.41 1.35
C LEU A 509 -15.63 5.96 1.54
N VAL A 510 -14.77 4.97 1.33
CA VAL A 510 -15.12 3.55 1.55
C VAL A 510 -15.49 3.29 3.00
N VAL A 511 -14.75 3.84 3.96
CA VAL A 511 -15.09 3.73 5.40
C VAL A 511 -16.43 4.39 5.72
N LEU A 512 -16.70 5.57 5.16
CA LEU A 512 -17.98 6.27 5.36
C LEU A 512 -19.15 5.49 4.74
N VAL A 513 -18.98 4.91 3.55
CA VAL A 513 -19.98 4.05 2.90
C VAL A 513 -20.25 2.80 3.76
N ALA A 514 -19.20 2.16 4.28
CA ALA A 514 -19.33 1.01 5.18
C ALA A 514 -20.04 1.40 6.50
N ALA A 515 -19.73 2.58 7.05
CA ALA A 515 -20.40 3.11 8.23
C ALA A 515 -21.87 3.41 7.98
N LEU A 516 -22.18 4.01 6.85
CA LEU A 516 -23.57 4.31 6.44
C LEU A 516 -24.37 3.01 6.25
N ALA A 517 -23.81 2.02 5.55
CA ALA A 517 -24.45 0.72 5.35
C ALA A 517 -24.72 0.03 6.70
N SER A 518 -23.74 0.04 7.61
CA SER A 518 -23.88 -0.50 8.96
C SER A 518 -24.94 0.24 9.77
N ALA A 519 -24.96 1.57 9.69
CA ALA A 519 -25.96 2.41 10.34
C ALA A 519 -27.39 2.14 9.84
N LEU A 520 -27.57 1.99 8.53
CA LEU A 520 -28.87 1.67 7.92
C LEU A 520 -29.41 0.32 8.41
N ILE A 521 -28.55 -0.71 8.50
CA ILE A 521 -28.94 -2.03 9.02
C ILE A 521 -29.34 -1.92 10.49
N VAL A 522 -28.62 -1.14 11.29
CA VAL A 522 -28.94 -0.94 12.71
C VAL A 522 -30.24 -0.16 12.89
N ILE A 523 -30.46 0.91 12.10
CA ILE A 523 -31.73 1.67 12.12
C ILE A 523 -32.89 0.73 11.78
N TRP A 524 -32.73 -0.11 10.75
CA TRP A 524 -33.75 -1.09 10.37
C TRP A 524 -34.05 -2.05 11.53
N ARG A 525 -33.05 -2.56 12.21
CA ARG A 525 -33.21 -3.44 13.40
C ARG A 525 -33.87 -2.73 14.57
N VAL A 526 -33.48 -1.48 14.87
CA VAL A 526 -34.09 -0.68 15.95
C VAL A 526 -35.59 -0.43 15.69
N ARG A 527 -35.98 -0.26 14.42
CA ARG A 527 -37.40 -0.10 14.05
C ARG A 527 -38.24 -1.35 14.30
N HIS A 528 -37.62 -2.54 14.25
CA HIS A 528 -38.28 -3.85 14.44
C HIS A 528 -38.03 -4.46 15.82
N LEU A 529 -37.45 -3.71 16.78
CA LEU A 529 -37.26 -4.17 18.15
C LEU A 529 -38.62 -4.26 18.86
N ASP A 530 -38.94 -5.48 19.34
CA ASP A 530 -40.10 -5.69 20.20
C ASP A 530 -39.74 -5.30 21.64
N LEU A 531 -40.36 -4.21 22.12
CA LEU A 531 -40.11 -3.65 23.46
C LEU A 531 -40.52 -4.61 24.59
N VAL A 532 -41.52 -5.44 24.33
CA VAL A 532 -42.07 -6.38 25.33
C VAL A 532 -41.09 -7.54 25.56
N GLU A 533 -40.48 -8.06 24.49
CA GLU A 533 -39.51 -9.14 24.56
C GLU A 533 -38.22 -8.71 25.26
N VAL A 534 -37.72 -7.49 24.95
CA VAL A 534 -36.47 -6.95 25.54
C VAL A 534 -36.62 -6.64 27.02
N LEU A 535 -37.80 -6.29 27.50
CA LEU A 535 -38.09 -5.98 28.92
C LEU A 535 -38.45 -7.24 29.72
N LYS A 536 -39.05 -8.27 29.07
CA LYS A 536 -39.48 -9.52 29.72
C LYS A 536 -38.38 -10.57 29.93
N THR A 537 -37.21 -10.49 29.29
CA THR A 537 -36.16 -11.52 29.30
C THR A 537 -35.41 -11.67 30.65
N ARG A 538 -36.08 -11.43 31.80
CA ARG A 538 -35.62 -11.78 33.16
C ARG A 538 -36.76 -12.07 34.12
N GLU A 539 -37.62 -12.95 33.77
CA GLU A 539 -38.33 -13.76 34.78
C GLU A 539 -37.93 -15.22 34.66
#